data_41bfe84710e7bcf30bf7483cbfc6cfca
#
_entry.id   41bfe84710e7bcf30bf7483cbfc6cfca
#
_cell.length_a   1.000
_cell.length_b   1.000
_cell.length_c   1.000
_cell.angle_alpha   90.00
_cell.angle_beta   90.00
_cell.angle_gamma   90.00
#
_symmetry.space_group_name_H-M   'P 1'
#
loop_
_entity.id
_entity.type
_entity.pdbx_description
1 polymer ?
#
loop_
_entity_poly.entity_id
_entity_poly.type
_entity_poly.pdbx_seq_one_letter_code
_entity_poly.pdbx_strand_id
1 'polypeptide(L)'
;MKLFDSLANTFKKVEQGMSRATEMPLFEIQTLQGSKIEWSKFDGKYLLFVNVASACGFTPQYKGLQKLYETYQEQLEIIGLPCNQFGAQEPGNAEEIASFCELNFGVSFTLTEKISVKGVNQYPLYKWLTDVNENGIKSSSVKWNFQKYLVGPDRKLIDYYYSTTDPLSKKITRHFE
;
A
#
# COMPACT_ATOMS: atom_id res chain seq x y z
N MET A 1 -6.86 -21.21 -46.05
CA MET A 1 -7.43 -21.66 -44.75
C MET A 1 -6.40 -21.76 -43.62
N LYS A 2 -5.20 -22.25 -43.82
CA LYS A 2 -4.17 -22.41 -42.74
C LYS A 2 -3.52 -21.12 -42.21
N LEU A 3 -3.53 -20.00 -42.96
CA LEU A 3 -2.91 -18.73 -42.52
C LEU A 3 -3.78 -17.97 -41.52
N PHE A 4 -5.11 -18.05 -41.65
CA PHE A 4 -6.03 -17.37 -40.72
C PHE A 4 -6.09 -18.04 -39.34
N ASP A 5 -5.95 -19.37 -39.29
CA ASP A 5 -5.90 -20.11 -38.01
C ASP A 5 -4.63 -19.82 -37.21
N SER A 6 -3.51 -19.58 -37.91
CA SER A 6 -2.24 -19.22 -37.26
C SER A 6 -2.28 -17.83 -36.62
N LEU A 7 -2.89 -16.86 -37.29
CA LEU A 7 -3.06 -15.51 -36.75
C LEU A 7 -4.02 -15.50 -35.57
N ALA A 8 -5.15 -16.20 -35.65
CA ALA A 8 -6.10 -16.30 -34.54
C ALA A 8 -5.50 -16.95 -33.28
N ASN A 9 -4.63 -17.98 -33.46
CA ASN A 9 -3.92 -18.61 -32.37
C ASN A 9 -2.84 -17.70 -31.78
N THR A 10 -2.18 -16.86 -32.60
CA THR A 10 -1.20 -15.88 -32.13
C THR A 10 -1.88 -14.77 -31.34
N PHE A 11 -3.03 -14.26 -31.78
CA PHE A 11 -3.82 -13.29 -31.04
C PHE A 11 -4.36 -13.85 -29.71
N LYS A 12 -4.87 -15.10 -29.69
CA LYS A 12 -5.28 -15.77 -28.44
C LYS A 12 -4.11 -15.94 -27.46
N LYS A 13 -2.90 -16.24 -27.96
CA LYS A 13 -1.69 -16.38 -27.11
C LYS A 13 -1.21 -15.03 -26.56
N VAL A 14 -1.40 -13.95 -27.30
CA VAL A 14 -1.09 -12.58 -26.84
C VAL A 14 -2.11 -12.11 -25.80
N GLU A 15 -3.40 -12.43 -25.97
CA GLU A 15 -4.44 -12.13 -24.97
C GLU A 15 -4.28 -12.94 -23.66
N GLN A 16 -3.77 -14.17 -23.73
CA GLN A 16 -3.49 -14.99 -22.53
C GLN A 16 -2.21 -14.57 -21.79
N GLY A 17 -1.36 -13.73 -22.40
CA GLY A 17 -0.12 -13.21 -21.79
C GLY A 17 -0.27 -11.82 -21.17
N MET A 18 -1.39 -11.12 -21.36
CA MET A 18 -1.66 -9.86 -20.68
C MET A 18 -2.33 -10.15 -19.35
N SER A 19 -1.52 -10.19 -18.29
CA SER A 19 -2.02 -10.14 -16.91
C SER A 19 -2.96 -8.93 -16.79
N ARG A 20 -4.26 -9.18 -16.60
CA ARG A 20 -5.24 -8.10 -16.41
C ARG A 20 -5.05 -7.55 -15.01
N ALA A 21 -4.70 -6.26 -14.92
CA ALA A 21 -4.75 -5.54 -13.65
C ALA A 21 -6.11 -5.76 -12.97
N THR A 22 -6.08 -6.29 -11.74
CA THR A 22 -7.29 -6.50 -10.96
C THR A 22 -7.51 -5.36 -9.99
N GLU A 23 -8.76 -5.02 -9.75
CA GLU A 23 -9.09 -4.05 -8.72
C GLU A 23 -8.81 -4.62 -7.32
N MET A 24 -8.32 -3.75 -6.43
CA MET A 24 -8.12 -4.09 -5.03
C MET A 24 -9.47 -4.47 -4.38
N PRO A 25 -9.58 -5.65 -3.77
CA PRO A 25 -10.75 -6.02 -2.99
C PRO A 25 -10.98 -5.08 -1.79
N LEU A 26 -12.20 -5.00 -1.30
CA LEU A 26 -12.54 -4.28 -0.07
C LEU A 26 -12.20 -5.16 1.13
N PHE A 27 -10.98 -5.05 1.62
CA PHE A 27 -10.51 -5.84 2.78
C PHE A 27 -11.14 -5.33 4.07
N GLU A 28 -11.48 -6.23 4.98
CA GLU A 28 -11.91 -5.87 6.34
C GLU A 28 -10.71 -5.57 7.22
N ILE A 29 -10.38 -4.31 7.40
CA ILE A 29 -9.28 -3.84 8.26
C ILE A 29 -9.87 -2.90 9.31
N GLN A 30 -9.39 -3.00 10.54
CA GLN A 30 -9.74 -2.08 11.62
C GLN A 30 -8.71 -0.94 11.70
N THR A 31 -9.16 0.24 12.05
CA THR A 31 -8.29 1.33 12.47
C THR A 31 -7.72 1.06 13.87
N LEU A 32 -6.72 1.84 14.30
CA LEU A 32 -6.21 1.77 15.68
C LEU A 32 -7.29 2.01 16.73
N GLN A 33 -8.37 2.75 16.39
CA GLN A 33 -9.50 3.02 17.24
C GLN A 33 -10.56 1.89 17.24
N GLY A 34 -10.31 0.80 16.50
CA GLY A 34 -11.19 -0.37 16.43
C GLY A 34 -12.38 -0.24 15.48
N SER A 35 -12.48 0.84 14.71
CA SER A 35 -13.50 1.01 13.67
C SER A 35 -13.07 0.34 12.38
N LYS A 36 -13.98 -0.26 11.63
CA LYS A 36 -13.69 -0.77 10.29
C LYS A 36 -13.37 0.39 9.34
N ILE A 37 -12.39 0.20 8.44
CA ILE A 37 -12.14 1.14 7.35
C ILE A 37 -13.35 1.16 6.41
N GLU A 38 -13.89 2.34 6.17
CA GLU A 38 -14.95 2.60 5.22
C GLU A 38 -14.32 3.02 3.87
N TRP A 39 -14.04 2.03 3.01
CA TRP A 39 -13.35 2.25 1.74
C TRP A 39 -14.04 3.25 0.82
N SER A 40 -15.37 3.36 0.89
CA SER A 40 -16.15 4.33 0.11
C SER A 40 -15.77 5.79 0.37
N LYS A 41 -15.21 6.10 1.52
CA LYS A 41 -14.69 7.46 1.82
C LYS A 41 -13.47 7.84 0.97
N PHE A 42 -12.84 6.85 0.35
CA PHE A 42 -11.63 7.01 -0.45
C PHE A 42 -11.87 6.79 -1.95
N ASP A 43 -13.14 6.67 -2.36
CA ASP A 43 -13.49 6.50 -3.77
C ASP A 43 -12.94 7.67 -4.60
N GLY A 44 -12.27 7.34 -5.70
CA GLY A 44 -11.65 8.32 -6.58
C GLY A 44 -10.31 8.90 -6.10
N LYS A 45 -9.80 8.46 -4.93
CA LYS A 45 -8.48 8.85 -4.43
C LYS A 45 -7.41 7.80 -4.74
N TYR A 46 -6.18 8.26 -4.81
CA TYR A 46 -5.02 7.38 -4.68
C TYR A 46 -4.92 6.84 -3.24
N LEU A 47 -4.47 5.61 -3.09
CA LEU A 47 -4.20 5.01 -1.79
C LEU A 47 -2.72 4.68 -1.69
N LEU A 48 -2.04 5.24 -0.67
CA LEU A 48 -0.65 4.93 -0.37
C LEU A 48 -0.59 4.07 0.90
N PHE A 49 -0.34 2.77 0.71
CA PHE A 49 -0.16 1.83 1.82
C PHE A 49 1.29 1.83 2.27
N VAL A 50 1.53 1.97 3.56
CA VAL A 50 2.88 2.01 4.15
C VAL A 50 2.91 1.14 5.39
N ASN A 51 3.77 0.14 5.44
CA ASN A 51 4.01 -0.60 6.67
C ASN A 51 4.95 0.20 7.58
N VAL A 52 4.47 0.54 8.75
CA VAL A 52 5.11 1.51 9.65
C VAL A 52 5.58 0.89 10.96
N ALA A 53 6.52 1.56 11.63
CA ALA A 53 7.04 1.18 12.94
C ALA A 53 7.53 2.39 13.72
N SER A 54 7.44 2.33 15.06
CA SER A 54 7.78 3.43 15.98
C SER A 54 9.27 3.51 16.34
N ALA A 55 10.02 2.41 16.19
CA ALA A 55 11.42 2.31 16.64
C ALA A 55 12.40 1.93 15.51
N CYS A 56 12.16 2.42 14.30
CA CYS A 56 12.95 2.17 13.10
C CYS A 56 13.81 3.39 12.74
N GLY A 57 14.97 3.18 12.10
CA GLY A 57 15.74 4.27 11.51
C GLY A 57 14.98 5.10 10.47
N PHE A 58 13.94 4.52 9.84
CA PHE A 58 13.04 5.22 8.92
C PHE A 58 11.82 5.86 9.57
N THR A 59 11.61 5.73 10.88
CA THR A 59 10.49 6.36 11.61
C THR A 59 10.35 7.87 11.36
N PRO A 60 11.43 8.66 11.17
CA PRO A 60 11.32 10.06 10.77
C PRO A 60 10.55 10.31 9.46
N GLN A 61 10.34 9.30 8.62
CA GLN A 61 9.50 9.41 7.41
C GLN A 61 8.03 9.67 7.71
N TYR A 62 7.54 9.46 8.93
CA TYR A 62 6.20 9.90 9.34
C TYR A 62 5.99 11.40 9.07
N LYS A 63 7.01 12.23 9.28
CA LYS A 63 6.95 13.66 8.99
C LYS A 63 6.72 13.93 7.49
N GLY A 64 7.44 13.21 6.64
CA GLY A 64 7.26 13.33 5.19
C GLY A 64 5.90 12.79 4.71
N LEU A 65 5.43 11.68 5.30
CA LEU A 65 4.10 11.12 5.02
C LEU A 65 3.00 12.10 5.43
N GLN A 66 3.10 12.70 6.62
CA GLN A 66 2.12 13.69 7.08
C GLN A 66 2.10 14.91 6.16
N LYS A 67 3.26 15.42 5.76
CA LYS A 67 3.36 16.53 4.81
C LYS A 67 2.76 16.19 3.45
N LEU A 68 3.01 14.98 2.95
CA LEU A 68 2.43 14.48 1.70
C LEU A 68 0.90 14.44 1.81
N TYR A 69 0.38 13.89 2.91
CA TYR A 69 -1.04 13.83 3.17
C TYR A 69 -1.69 15.21 3.22
N GLU A 70 -1.15 16.15 4.00
CA GLU A 70 -1.66 17.53 4.08
C GLU A 70 -1.68 18.25 2.73
N THR A 71 -0.68 17.95 1.88
CA THR A 71 -0.56 18.60 0.57
C THR A 71 -1.59 18.08 -0.42
N TYR A 72 -1.90 16.77 -0.38
CA TYR A 72 -2.67 16.09 -1.42
C TYR A 72 -3.93 15.38 -0.89
N GLN A 73 -4.40 15.68 0.32
CA GLN A 73 -5.50 14.97 0.99
C GLN A 73 -6.82 14.92 0.18
N GLU A 74 -7.02 15.84 -0.76
CA GLU A 74 -8.18 15.81 -1.65
C GLU A 74 -8.11 14.66 -2.67
N GLN A 75 -6.90 14.23 -3.04
CA GLN A 75 -6.64 13.22 -4.07
C GLN A 75 -5.99 11.95 -3.52
N LEU A 76 -5.45 11.98 -2.31
CA LEU A 76 -4.65 10.92 -1.71
C LEU A 76 -5.14 10.61 -0.31
N GLU A 77 -5.31 9.32 -0.03
CA GLU A 77 -5.35 8.80 1.34
C GLU A 77 -4.08 8.00 1.61
N ILE A 78 -3.51 8.21 2.79
CA ILE A 78 -2.39 7.40 3.29
C ILE A 78 -2.92 6.44 4.34
N ILE A 79 -2.57 5.17 4.21
CA ILE A 79 -2.95 4.13 5.16
C ILE A 79 -1.66 3.55 5.73
N GLY A 80 -1.35 3.92 6.95
CA GLY A 80 -0.23 3.37 7.70
C GLY A 80 -0.65 2.09 8.41
N LEU A 81 0.11 1.01 8.20
CA LEU A 81 -0.18 -0.32 8.72
C LEU A 81 0.96 -0.72 9.67
N PRO A 82 0.79 -0.59 11.00
CA PRO A 82 1.80 -0.99 11.96
C PRO A 82 2.19 -2.45 11.80
N CYS A 83 3.49 -2.74 11.80
CA CYS A 83 4.02 -4.09 11.59
C CYS A 83 5.26 -4.35 12.45
N ASN A 84 5.23 -5.44 13.23
CA ASN A 84 6.33 -5.80 14.13
C ASN A 84 7.30 -6.86 13.54
N GLN A 85 7.21 -7.17 12.24
CA GLN A 85 7.97 -8.27 11.63
C GLN A 85 9.41 -7.90 11.24
N PHE A 86 9.79 -6.63 11.34
CA PHE A 86 11.12 -6.14 10.97
C PHE A 86 11.85 -5.62 12.20
N GLY A 87 12.70 -6.48 12.79
CA GLY A 87 13.51 -6.14 13.96
C GLY A 87 12.70 -5.89 15.23
N ALA A 88 11.45 -6.35 15.31
CA ALA A 88 10.55 -6.09 16.45
C ALA A 88 10.43 -4.58 16.80
N GLN A 89 10.39 -3.74 15.76
CA GLN A 89 10.43 -2.27 15.90
C GLN A 89 9.07 -1.62 16.08
N GLU A 90 7.99 -2.42 16.20
CA GLU A 90 6.63 -1.96 16.53
C GLU A 90 6.02 -2.78 17.66
N PRO A 91 6.62 -2.75 18.87
CA PRO A 91 6.17 -3.59 19.98
C PRO A 91 4.89 -3.09 20.65
N GLY A 92 4.56 -1.79 20.51
CA GLY A 92 3.45 -1.13 21.21
C GLY A 92 2.08 -1.71 20.89
N ASN A 93 1.11 -1.47 21.78
CA ASN A 93 -0.30 -1.72 21.52
C ASN A 93 -0.92 -0.56 20.70
N ALA A 94 -2.21 -0.65 20.38
CA ALA A 94 -2.88 0.33 19.54
C ALA A 94 -2.86 1.76 20.13
N GLU A 95 -3.08 1.90 21.44
CA GLU A 95 -3.06 3.19 22.13
C GLU A 95 -1.67 3.81 22.16
N GLU A 96 -0.65 3.00 22.42
CA GLU A 96 0.76 3.44 22.41
C GLU A 96 1.19 3.90 21.03
N ILE A 97 0.83 3.17 19.97
CA ILE A 97 1.13 3.55 18.58
C ILE A 97 0.41 4.83 18.20
N ALA A 98 -0.88 4.95 18.50
CA ALA A 98 -1.66 6.15 18.21
C ALA A 98 -1.07 7.38 18.89
N SER A 99 -0.80 7.29 20.19
CA SER A 99 -0.19 8.38 20.98
C SER A 99 1.20 8.75 20.45
N PHE A 100 2.04 7.76 20.11
CA PHE A 100 3.36 8.00 19.55
C PHE A 100 3.28 8.79 18.23
N CYS A 101 2.43 8.37 17.31
CA CYS A 101 2.29 8.99 16.00
C CYS A 101 1.73 10.41 16.10
N GLU A 102 0.72 10.63 16.96
CA GLU A 102 0.11 11.95 17.17
C GLU A 102 1.10 12.91 17.84
N LEU A 103 1.67 12.53 18.97
CA LEU A 103 2.53 13.43 19.78
C LEU A 103 3.85 13.76 19.10
N ASN A 104 4.45 12.83 18.37
CA ASN A 104 5.78 13.06 17.77
C ASN A 104 5.73 13.58 16.34
N PHE A 105 4.67 13.30 15.57
CA PHE A 105 4.60 13.60 14.15
C PHE A 105 3.30 14.27 13.71
N GLY A 106 2.33 14.43 14.59
CA GLY A 106 1.02 15.00 14.26
C GLY A 106 0.26 14.20 13.21
N VAL A 107 0.45 12.87 13.17
CA VAL A 107 -0.17 12.00 12.16
C VAL A 107 -1.68 12.10 12.22
N SER A 108 -2.29 12.47 11.09
CA SER A 108 -3.74 12.59 10.94
C SER A 108 -4.32 11.71 9.82
N PHE A 109 -3.48 11.04 9.04
CA PHE A 109 -3.91 10.03 8.08
C PHE A 109 -4.30 8.73 8.79
N THR A 110 -4.97 7.82 8.07
CA THR A 110 -5.48 6.58 8.63
C THR A 110 -4.36 5.64 9.09
N LEU A 111 -4.43 5.20 10.36
CA LEU A 111 -3.60 4.12 10.91
C LEU A 111 -4.47 2.91 11.23
N THR A 112 -3.98 1.71 10.90
CA THR A 112 -4.71 0.46 11.13
C THR A 112 -4.22 -0.28 12.37
N GLU A 113 -4.96 -1.32 12.73
CA GLU A 113 -4.46 -2.36 13.62
C GLU A 113 -3.12 -2.92 13.12
N LYS A 114 -2.35 -3.51 14.04
CA LYS A 114 -1.08 -4.15 13.69
C LYS A 114 -1.34 -5.41 12.87
N ILE A 115 -0.65 -5.52 11.72
CA ILE A 115 -0.82 -6.64 10.80
C ILE A 115 0.51 -7.30 10.43
N SER A 116 0.42 -8.52 9.87
CA SER A 116 1.54 -9.21 9.24
C SER A 116 1.58 -8.92 7.75
N VAL A 117 2.71 -8.39 7.26
CA VAL A 117 2.88 -8.02 5.85
C VAL A 117 3.59 -9.09 5.01
N LYS A 118 4.06 -10.16 5.64
CA LYS A 118 4.75 -11.29 4.99
C LYS A 118 4.59 -12.59 5.79
N GLY A 119 5.00 -13.71 5.18
CA GLY A 119 4.99 -15.03 5.82
C GLY A 119 3.62 -15.70 5.80
N VAL A 120 3.51 -16.80 6.57
CA VAL A 120 2.30 -17.67 6.56
C VAL A 120 1.03 -16.93 7.00
N ASN A 121 1.16 -15.91 7.85
CA ASN A 121 0.07 -15.09 8.35
C ASN A 121 -0.05 -13.74 7.61
N GLN A 122 0.52 -13.65 6.40
CA GLN A 122 0.44 -12.43 5.60
C GLN A 122 -1.02 -11.99 5.41
N TYR A 123 -1.31 -10.73 5.75
CA TYR A 123 -2.65 -10.17 5.64
C TYR A 123 -3.11 -10.14 4.17
N PRO A 124 -4.39 -10.43 3.87
CA PRO A 124 -4.89 -10.52 2.49
C PRO A 124 -4.59 -9.29 1.62
N LEU A 125 -4.64 -8.08 2.17
CA LEU A 125 -4.24 -6.87 1.45
C LEU A 125 -2.78 -6.97 0.96
N TYR A 126 -1.86 -7.39 1.82
CA TYR A 126 -0.45 -7.49 1.44
C TYR A 126 -0.19 -8.66 0.48
N LYS A 127 -0.99 -9.72 0.54
CA LYS A 127 -0.96 -10.76 -0.48
C LYS A 127 -1.31 -10.17 -1.85
N TRP A 128 -2.40 -9.40 -1.92
CA TRP A 128 -2.79 -8.71 -3.15
C TRP A 128 -1.72 -7.71 -3.62
N LEU A 129 -1.18 -6.88 -2.74
CA LEU A 129 -0.14 -5.88 -3.08
C LEU A 129 1.14 -6.52 -3.61
N THR A 130 1.48 -7.74 -3.22
CA THR A 130 2.77 -8.38 -3.49
C THR A 130 2.76 -9.50 -4.50
N ASP A 131 1.60 -10.03 -4.89
CA ASP A 131 1.48 -11.16 -5.81
C ASP A 131 0.85 -10.76 -7.14
N VAL A 132 1.59 -10.93 -8.24
CA VAL A 132 1.10 -10.64 -9.59
C VAL A 132 -0.13 -11.46 -9.96
N ASN A 133 -0.31 -12.66 -9.40
CA ASN A 133 -1.49 -13.47 -9.66
C ASN A 133 -2.76 -12.87 -9.02
N GLU A 134 -2.60 -12.05 -7.99
CA GLU A 134 -3.69 -11.35 -7.31
C GLU A 134 -3.93 -9.94 -7.92
N ASN A 135 -2.87 -9.14 -8.10
CA ASN A 135 -2.98 -7.74 -8.56
C ASN A 135 -2.91 -7.57 -10.09
N GLY A 136 -2.42 -8.58 -10.81
CA GLY A 136 -2.30 -8.54 -12.27
C GLY A 136 -1.23 -7.60 -12.83
N ILE A 137 -0.40 -6.97 -11.99
CA ILE A 137 0.59 -5.97 -12.40
C ILE A 137 2.01 -6.46 -12.17
N LYS A 138 2.39 -6.75 -10.91
CA LYS A 138 3.75 -7.17 -10.58
C LYS A 138 3.84 -7.90 -9.23
N SER A 139 4.83 -8.76 -9.12
CA SER A 139 5.23 -9.35 -7.84
C SER A 139 6.29 -8.50 -7.16
N SER A 140 6.25 -8.51 -5.83
CA SER A 140 7.24 -7.88 -4.97
C SER A 140 7.33 -8.60 -3.63
N SER A 141 8.16 -8.11 -2.73
CA SER A 141 8.16 -8.53 -1.34
C SER A 141 8.47 -7.34 -0.44
N VAL A 142 7.85 -7.30 0.74
CA VAL A 142 8.17 -6.27 1.73
C VAL A 142 9.53 -6.56 2.35
N LYS A 143 10.50 -5.68 2.14
CA LYS A 143 11.89 -5.85 2.57
C LYS A 143 12.17 -5.28 3.94
N TRP A 144 11.51 -4.17 4.30
CA TRP A 144 11.72 -3.48 5.57
C TRP A 144 10.52 -2.58 5.90
N ASN A 145 10.54 -1.95 7.09
CA ASN A 145 9.57 -0.92 7.47
C ASN A 145 9.60 0.26 6.50
N PHE A 146 8.49 0.96 6.35
CA PHE A 146 8.28 2.12 5.47
C PHE A 146 8.44 1.82 3.98
N GLN A 147 8.22 0.57 3.55
CA GLN A 147 7.98 0.26 2.15
C GLN A 147 6.57 0.74 1.77
N LYS A 148 6.41 1.27 0.59
CA LYS A 148 5.20 1.93 0.15
C LYS A 148 4.62 1.24 -1.07
N TYR A 149 3.29 1.17 -1.16
CA TYR A 149 2.55 0.66 -2.31
C TYR A 149 1.52 1.70 -2.72
N LEU A 150 1.53 2.12 -3.99
CA LEU A 150 0.60 3.09 -4.53
C LEU A 150 -0.47 2.39 -5.37
N VAL A 151 -1.71 2.65 -5.03
CA VAL A 151 -2.91 2.18 -5.75
C VAL A 151 -3.63 3.39 -6.32
N GLY A 152 -4.08 3.28 -7.57
CA GLY A 152 -4.75 4.36 -8.29
C GLY A 152 -6.22 4.56 -7.89
N PRO A 153 -6.86 5.65 -8.39
CA PRO A 153 -8.27 5.92 -8.18
C PRO A 153 -9.20 4.83 -8.76
N ASP A 154 -8.71 4.08 -9.74
CA ASP A 154 -9.37 2.89 -10.32
C ASP A 154 -9.12 1.61 -9.49
N ARG A 155 -8.53 1.75 -8.29
CA ARG A 155 -8.21 0.68 -7.36
C ARG A 155 -7.24 -0.38 -7.90
N LYS A 156 -6.41 -0.03 -8.87
CA LYS A 156 -5.37 -0.90 -9.40
C LYS A 156 -4.00 -0.52 -8.86
N LEU A 157 -3.15 -1.53 -8.63
CA LEU A 157 -1.77 -1.28 -8.21
C LEU A 157 -1.04 -0.48 -9.29
N ILE A 158 -0.38 0.60 -8.90
CA ILE A 158 0.47 1.40 -9.80
C ILE A 158 1.91 0.97 -9.65
N ASP A 159 2.46 1.09 -8.44
CA ASP A 159 3.86 0.79 -8.16
C ASP A 159 4.12 0.57 -6.67
N TYR A 160 5.34 0.15 -6.34
CA TYR A 160 5.83 0.12 -4.98
C TYR A 160 7.19 0.81 -4.88
N TYR A 161 7.51 1.29 -3.68
CA TYR A 161 8.73 2.02 -3.39
C TYR A 161 9.36 1.47 -2.12
N TYR A 162 10.67 1.19 -2.17
CA TYR A 162 11.41 0.72 -1.00
C TYR A 162 11.48 1.77 0.11
N SER A 163 11.84 1.34 1.31
CA SER A 163 11.99 2.18 2.50
C SER A 163 12.86 3.42 2.26
N THR A 164 13.89 3.30 1.43
CA THR A 164 14.82 4.39 1.07
C THR A 164 14.20 5.48 0.19
N THR A 165 13.05 5.25 -0.41
CA THR A 165 12.35 6.27 -1.18
C THR A 165 11.64 7.24 -0.24
N ASP A 166 12.06 8.50 -0.24
CA ASP A 166 11.43 9.55 0.54
C ASP A 166 9.96 9.73 0.14
N PRO A 167 9.02 9.90 1.09
CA PRO A 167 7.61 10.14 0.78
C PRO A 167 7.35 11.32 -0.16
N LEU A 168 8.19 12.36 -0.10
CA LEU A 168 8.08 13.56 -0.94
C LEU A 168 8.87 13.46 -2.24
N SER A 169 9.43 12.28 -2.55
CA SER A 169 10.14 12.04 -3.82
C SER A 169 9.21 12.24 -5.02
N LYS A 170 9.74 12.82 -6.09
CA LYS A 170 9.04 12.92 -7.39
C LYS A 170 8.58 11.58 -7.96
N LYS A 171 9.18 10.47 -7.53
CA LYS A 171 8.69 9.13 -7.88
C LYS A 171 7.26 8.90 -7.42
N ILE A 172 6.87 9.52 -6.31
CA ILE A 172 5.54 9.43 -5.70
C ILE A 172 4.70 10.66 -6.08
N THR A 173 5.20 11.87 -5.84
CA THR A 173 4.39 13.10 -5.98
C THR A 173 3.93 13.38 -7.42
N ARG A 174 4.66 12.93 -8.44
CA ARG A 174 4.28 13.09 -9.86
C ARG A 174 2.90 12.50 -10.21
N HIS A 175 2.34 11.63 -9.36
CA HIS A 175 1.03 11.04 -9.60
C HIS A 175 -0.12 11.97 -9.18
N PHE A 176 0.19 13.00 -8.39
CA PHE A 176 -0.77 13.94 -7.81
C PHE A 176 -0.65 15.37 -8.38
N GLU A 177 0.35 15.62 -9.24
CA GLU A 177 0.64 16.93 -9.87
C GLU A 177 -0.09 17.14 -11.19
#